data_23075d42cf0f6471b37de71b0c230f4d
#
_entry.id   23075d42cf0f6471b37de71b0c230f4d
#
_cell.length_a   1.000
_cell.length_b   1.000
_cell.length_c   1.000
_cell.angle_alpha   90.00
_cell.angle_beta   90.00
_cell.angle_gamma   90.00
#
_symmetry.space_group_name_H-M   'P 1'
#
loop_
_entity.id
_entity.type
_entity.pdbx_description
1 polymer ?
#
loop_
_entity_poly.entity_id
_entity_poly.type
_entity_poly.pdbx_seq_one_letter_code
_entity_poly.pdbx_strand_id
1 'polypeptide(L)' 'MTGDEIVRVEEFKIGRFMALGLGRYEAIRAVEDAIDWHAVEALLKTGCALTVALETSR' A
#
# COMPACT_ATOMS: atom_id res chain seq x y z
N MET A 1 6.45 -7.30 -22.07
CA MET A 1 6.33 -6.38 -20.95
C MET A 1 7.68 -5.77 -20.63
N THR A 2 7.77 -4.47 -20.59
CA THR A 2 9.03 -3.78 -20.34
C THR A 2 9.20 -3.52 -18.85
N GLY A 3 10.44 -3.37 -18.38
CA GLY A 3 10.71 -3.03 -16.98
C GLY A 3 10.04 -1.73 -16.54
N ASP A 4 9.85 -0.80 -17.48
CA ASP A 4 9.22 0.49 -17.19
C ASP A 4 7.77 0.35 -16.72
N GLU A 5 7.03 -0.60 -17.29
CA GLU A 5 5.64 -0.85 -16.88
C GLU A 5 5.56 -1.37 -15.45
N ILE A 6 6.47 -2.28 -15.09
CA ILE A 6 6.55 -2.83 -13.74
C ILE A 6 6.87 -1.73 -12.74
N VAL A 7 7.84 -0.87 -13.06
CA VAL A 7 8.23 0.25 -12.20
C VAL A 7 7.05 1.22 -12.00
N ARG A 8 6.31 1.51 -13.06
CA ARG A 8 5.14 2.42 -12.97
C ARG A 8 4.05 1.86 -12.07
N VAL A 9 3.78 0.55 -12.16
CA VAL A 9 2.77 -0.10 -11.31
C VAL A 9 3.21 -0.05 -9.84
N GLU A 10 4.47 -0.33 -9.57
CA GLU A 10 4.99 -0.28 -8.20
C GLU A 10 4.95 1.15 -7.65
N GLU A 11 5.36 2.13 -8.44
CA GLU A 11 5.31 3.54 -8.02
C GLU A 11 3.89 4.02 -7.76
N PHE A 12 2.94 3.58 -8.59
CA PHE A 12 1.52 3.86 -8.36
C PHE A 12 1.06 3.33 -7.00
N LYS A 13 1.40 2.08 -6.70
CA LYS A 13 1.04 1.45 -5.43
C LYS A 13 1.69 2.16 -4.24
N ILE A 14 2.97 2.51 -4.36
CA ILE A 14 3.68 3.26 -3.34
C ILE A 14 2.95 4.59 -3.07
N GLY A 15 2.59 5.31 -4.14
CA GLY A 15 1.84 6.55 -4.02
C GLY A 15 0.50 6.37 -3.30
N ARG A 16 -0.20 5.28 -3.58
CA ARG A 16 -1.48 4.98 -2.92
C ARG A 16 -1.29 4.72 -1.42
N PHE A 17 -0.27 3.95 -1.06
CA PHE A 17 0.03 3.72 0.36
C PHE A 17 0.43 5.01 1.08
N MET A 18 1.21 5.86 0.42
CA MET A 18 1.57 7.15 1.00
C MET A 18 0.34 8.04 1.21
N ALA A 19 -0.59 8.02 0.27
CA ALA A 19 -1.86 8.75 0.40
C ALA A 19 -2.71 8.24 1.57
N LEU A 20 -2.54 6.98 1.95
CA LEU A 20 -3.23 6.40 3.10
C LEU A 20 -2.56 6.76 4.44
N GLY A 21 -1.40 7.37 4.41
CA GLY A 21 -0.70 7.83 5.60
C GLY A 21 0.64 7.14 5.90
N LEU A 22 1.08 6.22 5.04
CA LEU A 22 2.37 5.58 5.22
C LEU A 22 3.52 6.50 4.80
N GLY A 23 4.67 6.37 5.47
CA GLY A 23 5.90 6.98 4.99
C GLY A 23 6.37 6.25 3.72
N ARG A 24 7.27 6.88 2.95
CA ARG A 24 7.76 6.30 1.71
C ARG A 24 8.38 4.91 1.91
N TYR A 25 9.22 4.77 2.95
CA TYR A 25 9.86 3.50 3.25
C TYR A 25 8.84 2.41 3.58
N GLU A 26 7.85 2.76 4.41
CA GLU A 26 6.79 1.84 4.78
C GLU A 26 5.92 1.47 3.58
N ALA A 27 5.65 2.42 2.69
CA ALA A 27 4.91 2.17 1.46
C ALA A 27 5.64 1.18 0.55
N ILE A 28 6.95 1.35 0.41
CA ILE A 28 7.78 0.44 -0.37
C ILE A 28 7.72 -0.97 0.24
N ARG A 29 7.83 -1.08 1.55
CA ARG A 29 7.74 -2.37 2.24
C ARG A 29 6.37 -3.01 2.04
N ALA A 30 5.31 -2.23 2.09
CA ALA A 30 3.96 -2.74 1.86
C ALA A 30 3.81 -3.32 0.45
N VAL A 31 4.38 -2.67 -0.54
CA VAL A 31 4.35 -3.18 -1.93
C VAL A 31 5.17 -4.46 -2.04
N GLU A 32 6.34 -4.51 -1.41
CA GLU A 32 7.18 -5.71 -1.40
C GLU A 32 6.48 -6.90 -0.73
N ASP A 33 5.71 -6.63 0.33
CA ASP A 33 4.94 -7.65 1.05
C ASP A 33 3.63 -8.01 0.33
N ALA A 34 3.38 -7.44 -0.84
CA ALA A 34 2.18 -7.68 -1.64
C ALA A 34 0.88 -7.35 -0.90
N ILE A 35 0.91 -6.35 -0.03
CA ILE A 35 -0.28 -5.90 0.69
C ILE A 35 -1.22 -5.19 -0.30
N ASP A 36 -2.52 -5.53 -0.25
CA ASP A 36 -3.52 -4.90 -1.10
C ASP A 36 -3.95 -3.56 -0.51
N TRP A 37 -3.60 -2.46 -1.19
CA TRP A 37 -3.95 -1.12 -0.72
C TRP A 37 -5.46 -0.87 -0.71
N HIS A 38 -6.23 -1.57 -1.56
CA HIS A 38 -7.69 -1.48 -1.56
C HIS A 38 -8.27 -2.00 -0.24
N ALA A 39 -7.75 -3.12 0.24
CA ALA A 39 -8.18 -3.70 1.52
C ALA A 39 -7.82 -2.77 2.68
N VAL A 40 -6.61 -2.21 2.67
CA VAL A 40 -6.18 -1.25 3.68
C VAL A 40 -7.09 -0.01 3.68
N GLU A 41 -7.37 0.54 2.51
CA GLU A 41 -8.26 1.69 2.38
C GLU A 41 -9.65 1.39 2.94
N ALA A 42 -10.21 0.24 2.59
CA ALA A 42 -11.53 -0.16 3.07
C ALA A 42 -11.56 -0.26 4.60
N LEU A 43 -10.53 -0.84 5.21
CA LEU A 43 -10.44 -0.95 6.66
C LEU A 43 -10.30 0.40 7.34
N LEU A 44 -9.51 1.31 6.75
CA LEU A 44 -9.39 2.67 7.27
C LEU A 44 -10.71 3.42 7.25
N LYS A 45 -11.53 3.20 6.24
CA LYS A 45 -12.86 3.81 6.15
C LYS A 45 -13.81 3.31 7.23
N THR A 46 -13.57 2.12 7.75
CA THR A 46 -14.39 1.57 8.86
C THR A 46 -13.89 2.01 10.23
N GLY A 47 -12.82 2.80 10.28
CA GLY A 47 -12.27 3.30 11.53
C GLY A 47 -11.10 2.48 12.09
N CYS A 48 -10.59 1.51 11.34
CA CYS A 48 -9.41 0.76 11.77
C CYS A 48 -8.17 1.65 11.80
N ALA A 49 -7.29 1.42 12.77
CA ALA A 49 -5.99 2.07 12.79
C ALA A 49 -5.15 1.56 11.62
N LEU A 50 -4.27 2.41 11.09
CA LEU A 50 -3.44 2.08 9.93
C LEU A 50 -2.59 0.82 10.17
N THR A 51 -1.96 0.70 11.34
CA THR A 51 -1.16 -0.46 11.70
C THR A 51 -1.98 -1.75 11.70
N VAL A 52 -3.19 -1.70 12.25
CA VAL A 52 -4.10 -2.84 12.28
C VAL A 52 -4.56 -3.21 10.88
N ALA A 53 -4.89 -2.20 10.06
CA ALA A 53 -5.31 -2.42 8.68
C ALA A 53 -4.20 -3.12 7.86
N LEU A 54 -2.96 -2.70 8.03
CA LEU A 54 -1.81 -3.32 7.36
C LEU A 54 -1.61 -4.77 7.80
N GLU A 55 -1.68 -5.04 9.10
CA GLU A 55 -1.53 -6.39 9.63
C GLU A 55 -2.65 -7.32 9.15
N THR A 56 -3.88 -6.82 9.12
CA THR A 56 -5.04 -7.60 8.67
C THR A 56 -4.97 -7.90 7.18
N SER A 57 -4.37 -7.02 6.39
CA SER A 57 -4.28 -7.14 4.93
C SER A 57 -3.08 -7.95 4.44
N ARG A 58 -2.22 -8.38 5.33
CA ARG A 58 -1.06 -9.21 4.99
C ARG A 58 -1.44 -10.63 4.59
#